data_e9d40aa27f4f524e33ca981dd1024032
#
_entry.id   e9d40aa27f4f524e33ca981dd1024032
#
_cell.length_a   1.000
_cell.length_b   1.000
_cell.length_c   1.000
_cell.angle_alpha   90.00
_cell.angle_beta   90.00
_cell.angle_gamma   90.00
#
_symmetry.space_group_name_H-M   'P 1'
#
loop_
_entity.id
_entity.type
_entity.pdbx_description
1 polymer ?
#
loop_
_entity_poly.entity_id
_entity_poly.type
_entity_poly.pdbx_seq_one_letter_code
_entity_poly.pdbx_strand_id
1 'polypeptide(L)'
;MSTAKKFAGQTAIYGLSTVVQRLLSSLLTPLYTRAYLPKTYSIFSTMFSYASILQALLAFGMETTFFRYLNKFPDKRREVYNNGFGVTFMVSLLFLLSTIPFTHTLAGWIKIGNDIPQTEFQLYIRYFIAVLVLDAWCVIPFAKLRADGRPVRYGVIKLINIAVTVTLNVVFILGIPWWIKRHLPGSQWMAGWFVHGWVAYVFLANLVASFVTLLMLLPEWLQLRARLDRTMLKGMLTYSWPVLIANLSYLVNENLDKILLGKLLPANVSEHEVGVYSACARLSIFLSLFNQAFRMGAEPFFFSHAKNPNAVQTYSRIMDYFVVTMCLMFVGVVANIDMLKYYVPNKAYWVGLDVVPPLLFGYVALGIYMNLSVWYKLSDQTHYALYISGIGAVTTILLNVLFIPRYSYMASAWTSLIAYTIMMILSYVWGQKNFPIPYRLTKNLAYIVISVLLVYLSFYVFKRNVFVGNGLLALFGLGALCFEWKGLKAIFIK
;
A
#
# COMPACT_ATOMS: atom_id res chain seq x y z
N MET A 1 11.64 -27.32 18.96
CA MET A 1 11.72 -25.89 18.52
C MET A 1 11.01 -25.03 19.56
N SER A 2 11.62 -23.98 20.10
CA SER A 2 10.95 -23.12 21.08
C SER A 2 9.74 -22.44 20.42
N THR A 3 8.66 -22.21 21.17
CA THR A 3 7.42 -21.57 20.74
C THR A 3 7.69 -20.24 20.01
N ALA A 4 8.71 -19.49 20.47
CA ALA A 4 9.18 -18.25 19.85
C ALA A 4 9.74 -18.46 18.44
N LYS A 5 10.51 -19.51 18.19
CA LYS A 5 11.08 -19.82 16.86
C LYS A 5 10.00 -20.23 15.86
N LYS A 6 8.97 -20.97 16.33
CA LYS A 6 7.80 -21.34 15.52
C LYS A 6 6.97 -20.10 15.16
N PHE A 7 6.74 -19.20 16.12
CA PHE A 7 6.01 -17.94 15.91
C PHE A 7 6.75 -17.00 14.95
N ALA A 8 8.06 -16.83 15.13
CA ALA A 8 8.88 -16.02 14.22
C ALA A 8 8.85 -16.56 12.78
N GLY A 9 8.94 -17.89 12.61
CA GLY A 9 8.85 -18.52 11.29
C GLY A 9 7.47 -18.32 10.63
N GLN A 10 6.39 -18.44 11.38
CA GLN A 10 5.04 -18.19 10.86
C GLN A 10 4.84 -16.73 10.45
N THR A 11 5.27 -15.78 11.29
CA THR A 11 5.20 -14.34 11.00
C THR A 11 6.00 -13.99 9.76
N ALA A 12 7.18 -14.60 9.59
CA ALA A 12 8.01 -14.41 8.40
C ALA A 12 7.28 -14.90 7.12
N ILE A 13 6.61 -16.05 7.16
CA ILE A 13 5.86 -16.56 5.99
C ILE A 13 4.69 -15.63 5.64
N TYR A 14 3.92 -15.15 6.61
CA TYR A 14 2.82 -14.20 6.36
C TYR A 14 3.34 -12.89 5.78
N GLY A 15 4.41 -12.35 6.36
CA GLY A 15 5.06 -11.14 5.89
C GLY A 15 5.62 -11.27 4.47
N LEU A 16 6.40 -12.33 4.24
CA LEU A 16 7.00 -12.61 2.93
C LEU A 16 5.93 -12.80 1.85
N SER A 17 4.86 -13.55 2.13
CA SER A 17 3.75 -13.73 1.18
C SER A 17 3.12 -12.40 0.76
N THR A 18 2.96 -11.47 1.70
CA THR A 18 2.38 -10.14 1.42
C THR A 18 3.34 -9.26 0.60
N VAL A 19 4.64 -9.28 0.94
CA VAL A 19 5.67 -8.54 0.18
C VAL A 19 5.80 -9.10 -1.24
N VAL A 20 5.86 -10.42 -1.40
CA VAL A 20 5.92 -11.09 -2.71
C VAL A 20 4.67 -10.77 -3.54
N GLN A 21 3.47 -10.80 -2.95
CA GLN A 21 2.25 -10.41 -3.65
C GLN A 21 2.34 -8.97 -4.17
N ARG A 22 2.84 -8.03 -3.39
CA ARG A 22 2.99 -6.63 -3.81
C ARG A 22 4.07 -6.45 -4.88
N LEU A 23 5.19 -7.18 -4.78
CA LEU A 23 6.22 -7.20 -5.82
C LEU A 23 5.65 -7.73 -7.14
N LEU A 24 4.95 -8.86 -7.11
CA LEU A 24 4.33 -9.44 -8.30
C LEU A 24 3.24 -8.52 -8.90
N SER A 25 2.43 -7.88 -8.05
CA SER A 25 1.46 -6.86 -8.51
C SER A 25 2.15 -5.69 -9.20
N SER A 26 3.33 -5.29 -8.72
CA SER A 26 4.07 -4.19 -9.33
C SER A 26 4.57 -4.51 -10.73
N LEU A 27 4.80 -5.81 -11.06
CA LEU A 27 5.17 -6.25 -12.40
C LEU A 27 4.07 -6.00 -13.46
N LEU A 28 2.83 -5.76 -13.04
CA LEU A 28 1.76 -5.33 -13.95
C LEU A 28 1.92 -3.88 -14.42
N THR A 29 2.66 -3.04 -13.69
CA THR A 29 2.87 -1.64 -14.08
C THR A 29 3.57 -1.50 -15.44
N PRO A 30 4.71 -2.18 -15.73
CA PRO A 30 5.30 -2.17 -17.06
C PRO A 30 4.35 -2.67 -18.17
N LEU A 31 3.55 -3.70 -17.88
CA LEU A 31 2.56 -4.22 -18.80
C LEU A 31 1.50 -3.18 -19.14
N TYR A 32 0.92 -2.55 -18.12
CA TYR A 32 -0.13 -1.56 -18.31
C TYR A 32 0.38 -0.28 -18.97
N THR A 33 1.53 0.24 -18.54
CA THR A 33 2.09 1.47 -19.11
C THR A 33 2.67 1.28 -20.51
N ARG A 34 2.94 0.03 -20.93
CA ARG A 34 3.24 -0.30 -22.32
C ARG A 34 1.99 -0.38 -23.20
N ALA A 35 0.91 -0.95 -22.67
CA ALA A 35 -0.31 -1.22 -23.41
C ALA A 35 -1.27 -0.01 -23.47
N TYR A 36 -1.28 0.82 -22.44
CA TYR A 36 -2.23 1.92 -22.28
C TYR A 36 -1.53 3.28 -22.22
N LEU A 37 -2.17 4.28 -22.79
CA LEU A 37 -1.76 5.69 -22.67
C LEU A 37 -2.11 6.24 -21.26
N PRO A 38 -1.52 7.38 -20.82
CA PRO A 38 -1.80 7.97 -19.51
C PRO A 38 -3.28 8.16 -19.21
N LYS A 39 -4.07 8.65 -20.16
CA LYS A 39 -5.52 8.82 -20.00
C LYS A 39 -6.23 7.52 -19.62
N THR A 40 -5.93 6.42 -20.32
CA THR A 40 -6.53 5.12 -20.06
C THR A 40 -6.02 4.50 -18.76
N TYR A 41 -4.72 4.69 -18.45
CA TYR A 41 -4.12 4.22 -17.20
C TYR A 41 -4.74 4.90 -15.96
N SER A 42 -5.18 6.16 -16.09
CA SER A 42 -5.82 6.90 -15.01
C SER A 42 -7.08 6.22 -14.50
N ILE A 43 -7.86 5.56 -15.39
CA ILE A 43 -9.14 4.94 -15.07
C ILE A 43 -8.96 3.89 -13.97
N PHE A 44 -8.10 2.89 -14.22
CA PHE A 44 -7.92 1.84 -13.22
C PHE A 44 -7.07 2.29 -12.03
N SER A 45 -6.14 3.25 -12.19
CA SER A 45 -5.40 3.77 -11.04
C SER A 45 -6.32 4.53 -10.08
N THR A 46 -7.28 5.30 -10.58
CA THR A 46 -8.31 5.99 -9.78
C THR A 46 -9.28 4.98 -9.16
N MET A 47 -9.75 4.01 -9.95
CA MET A 47 -10.62 2.95 -9.43
C MET A 47 -9.98 2.17 -8.29
N PHE A 48 -8.70 1.78 -8.42
CA PHE A 48 -7.96 1.12 -7.35
C PHE A 48 -7.72 2.02 -6.13
N SER A 49 -7.63 3.34 -6.30
CA SER A 49 -7.57 4.28 -5.17
C SER A 49 -8.88 4.32 -4.39
N TYR A 50 -10.01 4.38 -5.08
CA TYR A 50 -11.33 4.21 -4.44
C TYR A 50 -11.46 2.84 -3.78
N ALA A 51 -10.95 1.75 -4.43
CA ALA A 51 -10.97 0.41 -3.86
C ALA A 51 -10.30 0.35 -2.51
N SER A 52 -9.11 0.89 -2.41
CA SER A 52 -8.32 0.83 -1.17
C SER A 52 -9.09 1.45 -0.01
N ILE A 53 -9.75 2.58 -0.22
CA ILE A 53 -10.54 3.28 0.79
C ILE A 53 -11.82 2.50 1.12
N LEU A 54 -12.57 2.07 0.09
CA LEU A 54 -13.82 1.32 0.26
C LEU A 54 -13.58 -0.05 0.92
N GLN A 55 -12.48 -0.72 0.59
CA GLN A 55 -12.14 -2.02 1.17
C GLN A 55 -11.87 -1.92 2.68
N ALA A 56 -11.22 -0.83 3.15
CA ALA A 56 -11.07 -0.60 4.58
C ALA A 56 -12.43 -0.35 5.27
N LEU A 57 -13.32 0.38 4.60
CA LEU A 57 -14.67 0.62 5.09
C LEU A 57 -15.45 -0.70 5.20
N LEU A 58 -15.38 -1.56 4.18
CA LEU A 58 -16.07 -2.86 4.16
C LEU A 58 -15.48 -3.85 5.18
N ALA A 59 -14.18 -3.82 5.39
CA ALA A 59 -13.51 -4.61 6.43
C ALA A 59 -13.88 -4.15 7.85
N PHE A 60 -14.36 -2.92 8.02
CA PHE A 60 -14.86 -2.32 9.26
C PHE A 60 -13.95 -2.48 10.47
N GLY A 61 -12.63 -2.55 10.29
CA GLY A 61 -11.68 -2.82 11.37
C GLY A 61 -11.82 -4.20 12.03
N MET A 62 -12.63 -5.09 11.42
CA MET A 62 -12.96 -6.39 12.01
C MET A 62 -11.77 -7.35 12.08
N GLU A 63 -10.77 -7.22 11.23
CA GLU A 63 -9.57 -8.06 11.30
C GLU A 63 -8.83 -7.89 12.64
N THR A 64 -8.54 -6.65 13.03
CA THR A 64 -7.88 -6.33 14.31
C THR A 64 -8.78 -6.71 15.49
N THR A 65 -10.08 -6.41 15.38
CA THR A 65 -11.10 -6.75 16.38
C THR A 65 -11.18 -8.26 16.61
N PHE A 66 -11.14 -9.05 15.52
CA PHE A 66 -11.17 -10.51 15.59
C PHE A 66 -10.01 -11.07 16.41
N PHE A 67 -8.76 -10.63 16.15
CA PHE A 67 -7.60 -11.08 16.93
C PHE A 67 -7.69 -10.69 18.39
N ARG A 68 -8.15 -9.47 18.70
CA ARG A 68 -8.33 -9.01 20.07
C ARG A 68 -9.35 -9.89 20.82
N TYR A 69 -10.50 -10.17 20.20
CA TYR A 69 -11.56 -10.93 20.81
C TYR A 69 -11.23 -12.43 20.93
N LEU A 70 -10.46 -12.99 20.03
CA LEU A 70 -9.92 -14.35 20.17
C LEU A 70 -9.04 -14.48 21.41
N ASN A 71 -8.22 -13.47 21.71
CA ASN A 71 -7.38 -13.47 22.91
C ASN A 71 -8.20 -13.22 24.19
N LYS A 72 -9.26 -12.40 24.10
CA LYS A 72 -10.13 -12.10 25.24
C LYS A 72 -11.06 -13.27 25.60
N PHE A 73 -11.51 -14.05 24.62
CA PHE A 73 -12.45 -15.15 24.77
C PHE A 73 -11.93 -16.42 24.08
N PRO A 74 -10.89 -17.06 24.63
CA PRO A 74 -10.25 -18.21 23.98
C PRO A 74 -11.20 -19.41 23.83
N ASP A 75 -12.18 -19.56 24.72
CA ASP A 75 -13.15 -20.66 24.69
C ASP A 75 -14.30 -20.43 23.70
N LYS A 76 -14.49 -19.17 23.23
CA LYS A 76 -15.59 -18.78 22.33
C LYS A 76 -15.09 -18.45 20.91
N ARG A 77 -14.03 -19.12 20.46
CA ARG A 77 -13.40 -18.84 19.14
C ARG A 77 -14.38 -18.88 17.98
N ARG A 78 -15.35 -19.77 18.00
CA ARG A 78 -16.35 -19.91 16.94
C ARG A 78 -17.35 -18.75 16.93
N GLU A 79 -17.79 -18.29 18.10
CA GLU A 79 -18.69 -17.13 18.21
C GLU A 79 -17.99 -15.85 17.74
N VAL A 80 -16.72 -15.66 18.11
CA VAL A 80 -15.88 -14.54 17.62
C VAL A 80 -15.77 -14.58 16.09
N TYR A 81 -15.58 -15.77 15.51
CA TYR A 81 -15.49 -15.96 14.08
C TYR A 81 -16.82 -15.62 13.38
N ASN A 82 -17.94 -16.15 13.88
CA ASN A 82 -19.27 -15.89 13.33
C ASN A 82 -19.64 -14.40 13.40
N ASN A 83 -19.39 -13.74 14.55
CA ASN A 83 -19.68 -12.32 14.71
C ASN A 83 -18.81 -11.44 13.80
N GLY A 84 -17.49 -11.69 13.75
CA GLY A 84 -16.59 -10.95 12.88
C GLY A 84 -16.95 -11.06 11.41
N PHE A 85 -17.24 -12.29 10.95
CA PHE A 85 -17.70 -12.51 9.59
C PHE A 85 -19.08 -11.89 9.34
N GLY A 86 -20.01 -12.03 10.29
CA GLY A 86 -21.36 -11.47 10.19
C GLY A 86 -21.34 -9.95 9.97
N VAL A 87 -20.45 -9.21 10.64
CA VAL A 87 -20.30 -7.77 10.43
C VAL A 87 -19.79 -7.46 9.02
N THR A 88 -18.70 -8.09 8.59
CA THR A 88 -18.13 -7.83 7.25
C THR A 88 -19.13 -8.22 6.15
N PHE A 89 -19.88 -9.31 6.34
CA PHE A 89 -20.93 -9.74 5.42
C PHE A 89 -22.08 -8.73 5.37
N MET A 90 -22.61 -8.29 6.52
CA MET A 90 -23.70 -7.31 6.57
C MET A 90 -23.31 -5.96 5.97
N VAL A 91 -22.12 -5.45 6.30
CA VAL A 91 -21.62 -4.18 5.76
C VAL A 91 -21.45 -4.27 4.24
N SER A 92 -20.88 -5.37 3.73
CA SER A 92 -20.71 -5.57 2.29
C SER A 92 -22.05 -5.80 1.56
N LEU A 93 -23.00 -6.46 2.19
CA LEU A 93 -24.36 -6.62 1.64
C LEU A 93 -25.09 -5.27 1.57
N LEU A 94 -25.01 -4.47 2.63
CA LEU A 94 -25.55 -3.10 2.63
C LEU A 94 -24.92 -2.26 1.53
N PHE A 95 -23.60 -2.33 1.39
CA PHE A 95 -22.87 -1.65 0.32
C PHE A 95 -23.37 -2.12 -1.06
N LEU A 96 -23.50 -3.43 -1.28
CA LEU A 96 -24.01 -3.99 -2.53
C LEU A 96 -25.40 -3.48 -2.85
N LEU A 97 -26.33 -3.57 -1.90
CA LEU A 97 -27.73 -3.14 -2.06
C LEU A 97 -27.85 -1.62 -2.28
N SER A 98 -27.00 -0.83 -1.64
CA SER A 98 -26.99 0.63 -1.79
C SER A 98 -26.32 1.10 -3.08
N THR A 99 -25.37 0.34 -3.65
CA THR A 99 -24.59 0.78 -4.80
C THR A 99 -25.11 0.26 -6.15
N ILE A 100 -25.65 -0.96 -6.20
CA ILE A 100 -26.15 -1.55 -7.47
C ILE A 100 -27.24 -0.69 -8.15
N PRO A 101 -28.29 -0.19 -7.44
CA PRO A 101 -29.30 0.63 -8.07
C PRO A 101 -28.74 1.96 -8.61
N PHE A 102 -27.69 2.47 -8.01
CA PHE A 102 -27.09 3.77 -8.32
C PHE A 102 -25.83 3.68 -9.18
N THR A 103 -25.55 2.53 -9.81
CA THR A 103 -24.32 2.34 -10.61
C THR A 103 -24.19 3.37 -11.74
N HIS A 104 -25.31 3.81 -12.35
CA HIS A 104 -25.30 4.86 -13.36
C HIS A 104 -24.85 6.22 -12.79
N THR A 105 -25.42 6.62 -11.66
CA THR A 105 -25.05 7.88 -10.96
C THR A 105 -23.62 7.83 -10.46
N LEU A 106 -23.22 6.70 -9.86
CA LEU A 106 -21.83 6.47 -9.41
C LEU A 106 -20.85 6.54 -10.59
N ALA A 107 -21.22 5.98 -11.75
CA ALA A 107 -20.41 6.08 -12.95
C ALA A 107 -20.18 7.54 -13.37
N GLY A 108 -21.24 8.35 -13.40
CA GLY A 108 -21.11 9.77 -13.71
C GLY A 108 -20.30 10.55 -12.67
N TRP A 109 -20.37 10.13 -11.41
CA TRP A 109 -19.63 10.81 -10.32
C TRP A 109 -18.16 10.39 -10.23
N ILE A 110 -17.83 9.10 -10.44
CA ILE A 110 -16.45 8.60 -10.35
C ILE A 110 -15.66 8.87 -11.62
N LYS A 111 -16.34 8.85 -12.78
CA LYS A 111 -15.71 9.07 -14.08
C LYS A 111 -14.90 10.37 -14.11
N ILE A 112 -13.70 10.27 -14.66
CA ILE A 112 -12.82 11.38 -14.95
C ILE A 112 -12.83 11.54 -16.47
N GLY A 113 -13.01 12.77 -16.98
CA GLY A 113 -13.05 13.05 -18.42
C GLY A 113 -14.28 12.52 -19.15
N ASN A 114 -14.26 12.58 -20.48
CA ASN A 114 -15.41 12.28 -21.35
C ASN A 114 -15.16 11.21 -22.42
N ASP A 115 -13.94 10.70 -22.54
CA ASP A 115 -13.51 9.84 -23.65
C ASP A 115 -14.20 8.45 -23.66
N ILE A 116 -14.68 7.96 -22.51
CA ILE A 116 -15.37 6.66 -22.41
C ILE A 116 -16.88 6.86 -22.24
N PRO A 117 -17.72 6.09 -22.94
CA PRO A 117 -19.16 6.11 -22.74
C PRO A 117 -19.55 5.79 -21.29
N GLN A 118 -20.55 6.48 -20.76
CA GLN A 118 -21.00 6.28 -19.38
C GLN A 118 -21.51 4.85 -19.13
N THR A 119 -22.11 4.23 -20.14
CA THR A 119 -22.59 2.85 -20.08
C THR A 119 -21.46 1.85 -19.90
N GLU A 120 -20.32 2.07 -20.56
CA GLU A 120 -19.12 1.24 -20.43
C GLU A 120 -18.48 1.43 -19.07
N PHE A 121 -18.37 2.68 -18.59
CA PHE A 121 -17.84 2.97 -17.28
C PHE A 121 -18.71 2.39 -16.16
N GLN A 122 -20.04 2.31 -16.37
CA GLN A 122 -20.98 1.64 -15.47
C GLN A 122 -20.65 0.13 -15.35
N LEU A 123 -20.25 -0.52 -16.45
CA LEU A 123 -19.81 -1.92 -16.40
C LEU A 123 -18.55 -2.10 -15.55
N TYR A 124 -17.57 -1.19 -15.65
CA TYR A 124 -16.38 -1.20 -14.80
C TYR A 124 -16.72 -1.09 -13.33
N ILE A 125 -17.66 -0.23 -12.98
CA ILE A 125 -18.15 -0.09 -11.60
C ILE A 125 -18.82 -1.37 -11.11
N ARG A 126 -19.62 -2.05 -11.92
CA ARG A 126 -20.23 -3.32 -11.53
C ARG A 126 -19.19 -4.40 -11.23
N TYR A 127 -18.19 -4.56 -12.10
CA TYR A 127 -17.08 -5.49 -11.83
C TYR A 127 -16.36 -5.12 -10.54
N PHE A 128 -16.16 -3.85 -10.32
CA PHE A 128 -15.44 -3.33 -9.17
C PHE A 128 -16.20 -3.53 -7.85
N ILE A 129 -17.50 -3.28 -7.83
CA ILE A 129 -18.38 -3.58 -6.68
C ILE A 129 -18.31 -5.07 -6.36
N ALA A 130 -18.38 -5.94 -7.38
CA ALA A 130 -18.28 -7.38 -7.18
C ALA A 130 -16.94 -7.79 -6.57
N VAL A 131 -15.80 -7.25 -7.06
CA VAL A 131 -14.47 -7.48 -6.48
C VAL A 131 -14.43 -7.06 -5.02
N LEU A 132 -14.90 -5.86 -4.68
CA LEU A 132 -14.90 -5.34 -3.32
C LEU A 132 -15.69 -6.21 -2.35
N VAL A 133 -16.85 -6.69 -2.78
CA VAL A 133 -17.71 -7.58 -1.97
C VAL A 133 -17.04 -8.94 -1.74
N LEU A 134 -16.50 -9.55 -2.81
CA LEU A 134 -15.80 -10.83 -2.71
C LEU A 134 -14.57 -10.72 -1.79
N ASP A 135 -13.79 -9.65 -1.93
CA ASP A 135 -12.62 -9.41 -1.10
C ASP A 135 -13.00 -9.16 0.36
N ALA A 136 -14.08 -8.40 0.63
CA ALA A 136 -14.58 -8.19 1.99
C ALA A 136 -14.98 -9.52 2.68
N TRP A 137 -15.58 -10.44 1.92
CA TRP A 137 -15.92 -11.76 2.41
C TRP A 137 -14.71 -12.65 2.70
N CYS A 138 -13.55 -12.36 2.12
CA CYS A 138 -12.31 -13.08 2.37
C CYS A 138 -11.56 -12.56 3.62
N VAL A 139 -11.85 -11.36 4.16
CA VAL A 139 -11.08 -10.73 5.24
C VAL A 139 -11.01 -11.61 6.49
N ILE A 140 -12.15 -12.02 7.03
CA ILE A 140 -12.23 -12.80 8.27
C ILE A 140 -11.77 -14.27 8.08
N PRO A 141 -12.08 -14.96 6.97
CA PRO A 141 -11.47 -16.27 6.66
C PRO A 141 -9.94 -16.22 6.59
N PHE A 142 -9.34 -15.20 5.99
CA PHE A 142 -7.89 -15.01 6.02
C PHE A 142 -7.35 -14.77 7.44
N ALA A 143 -8.05 -13.95 8.24
CA ALA A 143 -7.69 -13.73 9.64
C ALA A 143 -7.75 -15.03 10.45
N LYS A 144 -8.75 -15.87 10.18
CA LYS A 144 -8.89 -17.20 10.79
C LYS A 144 -7.71 -18.12 10.46
N LEU A 145 -7.30 -18.20 9.17
CA LEU A 145 -6.12 -18.98 8.78
C LEU A 145 -4.86 -18.56 9.55
N ARG A 146 -4.69 -17.26 9.80
CA ARG A 146 -3.57 -16.77 10.63
C ARG A 146 -3.73 -17.15 12.11
N ALA A 147 -4.93 -17.02 12.65
CA ALA A 147 -5.22 -17.40 14.03
C ALA A 147 -5.07 -18.90 14.28
N ASP A 148 -5.35 -19.72 13.28
CA ASP A 148 -5.20 -21.18 13.33
C ASP A 148 -3.76 -21.65 13.04
N GLY A 149 -2.82 -20.73 12.80
CA GLY A 149 -1.41 -21.04 12.54
C GLY A 149 -1.19 -21.80 11.23
N ARG A 150 -1.94 -21.48 10.17
CA ARG A 150 -1.85 -22.09 8.82
C ARG A 150 -1.16 -21.19 7.80
N PRO A 151 0.13 -20.81 8.01
CA PRO A 151 0.80 -19.81 7.17
C PRO A 151 0.98 -20.25 5.72
N VAL A 152 1.26 -21.54 5.49
CA VAL A 152 1.46 -22.07 4.13
C VAL A 152 0.18 -21.93 3.31
N ARG A 153 -0.97 -22.32 3.87
CA ARG A 153 -2.26 -22.22 3.17
C ARG A 153 -2.61 -20.76 2.88
N TYR A 154 -2.41 -19.86 3.85
CA TYR A 154 -2.57 -18.42 3.64
C TYR A 154 -1.70 -17.91 2.48
N GLY A 155 -0.39 -18.26 2.49
CA GLY A 155 0.55 -17.84 1.47
C GLY A 155 0.21 -18.40 0.09
N VAL A 156 -0.14 -19.68 0.00
CA VAL A 156 -0.53 -20.33 -1.28
C VAL A 156 -1.77 -19.64 -1.88
N ILE A 157 -2.81 -19.38 -1.09
CA ILE A 157 -4.02 -18.69 -1.60
C ILE A 157 -3.66 -17.28 -2.11
N LYS A 158 -2.82 -16.53 -1.39
CA LYS A 158 -2.36 -15.20 -1.82
C LYS A 158 -1.53 -15.24 -3.09
N LEU A 159 -0.65 -16.25 -3.23
CA LEU A 159 0.16 -16.42 -4.43
C LEU A 159 -0.68 -16.86 -5.65
N ILE A 160 -1.68 -17.73 -5.45
CA ILE A 160 -2.60 -18.12 -6.53
C ILE A 160 -3.44 -16.91 -6.97
N ASN A 161 -3.94 -16.10 -6.04
CA ASN A 161 -4.67 -14.88 -6.39
C ASN A 161 -3.85 -13.98 -7.33
N ILE A 162 -2.61 -13.66 -6.96
CA ILE A 162 -1.77 -12.80 -7.80
C ILE A 162 -1.35 -13.50 -9.11
N ALA A 163 -1.10 -14.81 -9.08
CA ALA A 163 -0.77 -15.58 -10.28
C ALA A 163 -1.93 -15.55 -11.29
N VAL A 164 -3.17 -15.75 -10.84
CA VAL A 164 -4.38 -15.65 -11.69
C VAL A 164 -4.50 -14.23 -12.25
N THR A 165 -4.34 -13.21 -11.39
CA THR A 165 -4.41 -11.81 -11.83
C THR A 165 -3.37 -11.52 -12.91
N VAL A 166 -2.10 -11.88 -12.68
CA VAL A 166 -1.01 -11.62 -13.64
C VAL A 166 -1.23 -12.39 -14.92
N THR A 167 -1.53 -13.70 -14.84
CA THR A 167 -1.72 -14.55 -16.01
C THR A 167 -2.87 -14.05 -16.89
N LEU A 168 -4.02 -13.73 -16.31
CA LEU A 168 -5.15 -13.22 -17.07
C LEU A 168 -4.86 -11.86 -17.71
N ASN A 169 -4.17 -10.95 -16.99
CA ASN A 169 -3.76 -9.69 -17.59
C ASN A 169 -2.78 -9.89 -18.76
N VAL A 170 -1.79 -10.78 -18.62
CA VAL A 170 -0.86 -11.09 -19.71
C VAL A 170 -1.61 -11.73 -20.90
N VAL A 171 -2.54 -12.65 -20.63
CA VAL A 171 -3.34 -13.30 -21.67
C VAL A 171 -4.20 -12.29 -22.42
N PHE A 172 -4.95 -11.43 -21.71
CA PHE A 172 -5.83 -10.45 -22.35
C PHE A 172 -5.06 -9.34 -23.06
N ILE A 173 -3.97 -8.85 -22.49
CA ILE A 173 -3.25 -7.69 -23.03
C ILE A 173 -2.26 -8.08 -24.12
N LEU A 174 -1.58 -9.20 -23.99
CA LEU A 174 -0.53 -9.64 -24.92
C LEU A 174 -0.92 -10.92 -25.67
N GLY A 175 -1.41 -11.93 -24.95
CA GLY A 175 -1.62 -13.29 -25.50
C GLY A 175 -2.66 -13.33 -26.61
N ILE A 176 -3.88 -12.86 -26.34
CA ILE A 176 -4.98 -12.88 -27.33
C ILE A 176 -4.67 -11.99 -28.53
N PRO A 177 -4.19 -10.73 -28.39
CA PRO A 177 -3.77 -9.91 -29.52
C PRO A 177 -2.68 -10.57 -30.37
N TRP A 178 -1.68 -11.19 -29.74
CA TRP A 178 -0.62 -11.92 -30.44
C TRP A 178 -1.17 -13.14 -31.19
N TRP A 179 -2.10 -13.89 -30.58
CA TRP A 179 -2.77 -15.06 -31.20
C TRP A 179 -3.57 -14.69 -32.45
N ILE A 180 -4.38 -13.61 -32.33
CA ILE A 180 -5.18 -13.07 -33.43
C ILE A 180 -4.27 -12.57 -34.56
N LYS A 181 -3.21 -11.82 -34.26
CA LYS A 181 -2.28 -11.26 -35.24
C LYS A 181 -1.54 -12.34 -36.03
N ARG A 182 -1.31 -13.52 -35.44
CA ARG A 182 -0.65 -14.67 -36.12
C ARG A 182 -1.61 -15.61 -36.81
N HIS A 183 -2.89 -15.31 -36.85
CA HIS A 183 -3.93 -16.13 -37.48
C HIS A 183 -3.89 -17.61 -37.04
N LEU A 184 -3.62 -17.84 -35.73
CA LEU A 184 -3.56 -19.19 -35.19
C LEU A 184 -4.96 -19.83 -35.10
N PRO A 185 -5.08 -21.15 -34.95
CA PRO A 185 -6.37 -21.83 -34.89
C PRO A 185 -7.32 -21.19 -33.85
N GLY A 186 -8.55 -20.89 -34.22
CA GLY A 186 -9.53 -20.23 -33.36
C GLY A 186 -9.42 -18.70 -33.30
N SER A 187 -8.47 -18.08 -33.98
CA SER A 187 -8.28 -16.61 -33.97
C SER A 187 -9.51 -15.84 -34.48
N GLN A 188 -10.23 -16.38 -35.47
CA GLN A 188 -11.45 -15.76 -35.99
C GLN A 188 -12.56 -15.71 -34.91
N TRP A 189 -12.73 -16.78 -34.14
CA TRP A 189 -13.68 -16.82 -33.03
C TRP A 189 -13.29 -15.82 -31.92
N MET A 190 -12.00 -15.73 -31.57
CA MET A 190 -11.50 -14.76 -30.62
C MET A 190 -11.70 -13.33 -31.11
N ALA A 191 -11.41 -13.03 -32.37
CA ALA A 191 -11.60 -11.72 -32.97
C ALA A 191 -13.07 -11.26 -32.97
N GLY A 192 -14.03 -12.19 -32.94
CA GLY A 192 -15.44 -11.88 -32.91
C GLY A 192 -15.94 -11.26 -31.59
N TRP A 193 -15.29 -11.53 -30.49
CA TRP A 193 -15.66 -10.98 -29.17
C TRP A 193 -14.59 -10.14 -28.49
N PHE A 194 -13.34 -10.24 -28.93
CA PHE A 194 -12.23 -9.55 -28.30
C PHE A 194 -12.15 -8.08 -28.74
N VAL A 195 -12.16 -7.16 -27.77
CA VAL A 195 -11.99 -5.72 -28.00
C VAL A 195 -10.57 -5.31 -27.62
N HIS A 196 -9.78 -4.90 -28.61
CA HIS A 196 -8.39 -4.52 -28.38
C HIS A 196 -8.28 -3.28 -27.48
N GLY A 197 -7.42 -3.36 -26.45
CA GLY A 197 -7.19 -2.25 -25.52
C GLY A 197 -8.32 -1.99 -24.52
N TRP A 198 -9.29 -2.88 -24.42
CA TRP A 198 -10.43 -2.71 -23.51
C TRP A 198 -10.02 -2.82 -22.03
N VAL A 199 -10.28 -1.77 -21.27
CA VAL A 199 -9.88 -1.64 -19.86
C VAL A 199 -10.59 -2.66 -18.95
N ALA A 200 -11.80 -3.08 -19.34
CA ALA A 200 -12.58 -4.04 -18.54
C ALA A 200 -11.84 -5.35 -18.28
N TYR A 201 -10.91 -5.77 -19.15
CA TYR A 201 -10.12 -6.98 -18.93
C TYR A 201 -9.30 -6.92 -17.64
N VAL A 202 -8.81 -5.74 -17.26
CA VAL A 202 -8.09 -5.55 -16.00
C VAL A 202 -9.01 -5.82 -14.81
N PHE A 203 -10.25 -5.31 -14.85
CA PHE A 203 -11.24 -5.53 -13.79
C PHE A 203 -11.75 -6.98 -13.78
N LEU A 204 -11.96 -7.57 -14.94
CA LEU A 204 -12.36 -8.97 -15.07
C LEU A 204 -11.28 -9.92 -14.51
N ALA A 205 -10.00 -9.65 -14.79
CA ALA A 205 -8.90 -10.44 -14.24
C ALA A 205 -8.88 -10.41 -12.70
N ASN A 206 -9.13 -9.22 -12.11
CA ASN A 206 -9.24 -9.08 -10.66
C ASN A 206 -10.48 -9.80 -10.11
N LEU A 207 -11.62 -9.69 -10.80
CA LEU A 207 -12.86 -10.37 -10.40
C LEU A 207 -12.69 -11.88 -10.36
N VAL A 208 -12.09 -12.46 -11.40
CA VAL A 208 -11.81 -13.91 -11.45
C VAL A 208 -10.85 -14.31 -10.33
N ALA A 209 -9.79 -13.51 -10.07
CA ALA A 209 -8.85 -13.80 -9.00
C ALA A 209 -9.50 -13.74 -7.61
N SER A 210 -10.37 -12.76 -7.35
CA SER A 210 -11.12 -12.67 -6.09
C SER A 210 -12.11 -13.82 -5.95
N PHE A 211 -12.78 -14.23 -7.03
CA PHE A 211 -13.67 -15.37 -7.03
C PHE A 211 -12.93 -16.70 -6.77
N VAL A 212 -11.79 -16.92 -7.41
CA VAL A 212 -10.92 -18.09 -7.14
C VAL A 212 -10.46 -18.10 -5.67
N THR A 213 -10.11 -16.92 -5.13
CA THR A 213 -9.74 -16.78 -3.71
C THR A 213 -10.88 -17.20 -2.79
N LEU A 214 -12.10 -16.76 -3.08
CA LEU A 214 -13.28 -17.14 -2.32
C LEU A 214 -13.52 -18.66 -2.35
N LEU A 215 -13.41 -19.28 -3.54
CA LEU A 215 -13.53 -20.74 -3.69
C LEU A 215 -12.47 -21.49 -2.86
N MET A 216 -11.24 -21.01 -2.84
CA MET A 216 -10.18 -21.62 -2.02
C MET A 216 -10.40 -21.46 -0.51
N LEU A 217 -11.14 -20.45 -0.08
CA LEU A 217 -11.54 -20.19 1.29
C LEU A 217 -12.87 -20.85 1.66
N LEU A 218 -13.50 -21.59 0.74
CA LEU A 218 -14.78 -22.25 0.98
C LEU A 218 -14.79 -23.16 2.23
N PRO A 219 -13.73 -23.94 2.55
CA PRO A 219 -13.70 -24.72 3.79
C PRO A 219 -13.79 -23.90 5.08
N GLU A 220 -13.28 -22.66 5.09
CA GLU A 220 -13.42 -21.73 6.20
C GLU A 220 -14.85 -21.16 6.25
N TRP A 221 -15.46 -20.91 5.11
CA TRP A 221 -16.85 -20.47 4.96
C TRP A 221 -17.85 -21.51 5.49
N LEU A 222 -17.66 -22.76 5.13
CA LEU A 222 -18.55 -23.86 5.57
C LEU A 222 -18.54 -24.10 7.09
N GLN A 223 -17.58 -23.53 7.82
CA GLN A 223 -17.51 -23.57 9.28
C GLN A 223 -18.37 -22.49 9.96
N LEU A 224 -18.88 -21.53 9.20
CA LEU A 224 -19.75 -20.48 9.71
C LEU A 224 -21.11 -21.06 10.13
N ARG A 225 -21.64 -20.52 11.22
CA ARG A 225 -23.02 -20.74 11.62
C ARG A 225 -23.74 -19.41 11.74
N ALA A 226 -24.96 -19.34 11.29
CA ALA A 226 -25.80 -18.13 11.35
C ALA A 226 -26.27 -17.81 12.79
N ARG A 227 -25.39 -17.95 13.78
CA ARG A 227 -25.65 -17.60 15.18
C ARG A 227 -24.73 -16.46 15.59
N LEU A 228 -25.33 -15.30 15.85
CA LEU A 228 -24.64 -14.11 16.32
C LEU A 228 -24.89 -13.93 17.82
N ASP A 229 -23.84 -13.77 18.60
CA ASP A 229 -23.95 -13.33 20.00
C ASP A 229 -24.05 -11.80 20.02
N ARG A 230 -25.25 -11.27 20.33
CA ARG A 230 -25.53 -9.83 20.32
C ARG A 230 -24.67 -9.05 21.32
N THR A 231 -24.36 -9.62 22.47
CA THR A 231 -23.55 -8.96 23.50
C THR A 231 -22.12 -8.81 23.03
N MET A 232 -21.55 -9.89 22.50
CA MET A 232 -20.21 -9.88 21.91
C MET A 232 -20.15 -8.97 20.69
N LEU A 233 -21.17 -9.00 19.81
CA LEU A 233 -21.26 -8.16 18.61
C LEU A 233 -21.21 -6.68 18.95
N LYS A 234 -22.01 -6.22 19.94
CA LYS A 234 -21.98 -4.82 20.40
C LYS A 234 -20.58 -4.40 20.86
N GLY A 235 -19.93 -5.25 21.64
CA GLY A 235 -18.56 -4.98 22.10
C GLY A 235 -17.54 -4.94 20.93
N MET A 236 -17.67 -5.85 19.97
CA MET A 236 -16.82 -5.87 18.76
C MET A 236 -17.01 -4.60 17.92
N LEU A 237 -18.23 -4.15 17.69
CA LEU A 237 -18.54 -2.93 16.95
C LEU A 237 -17.99 -1.67 17.66
N THR A 238 -18.15 -1.57 18.97
CA THR A 238 -17.61 -0.45 19.75
C THR A 238 -16.09 -0.37 19.64
N TYR A 239 -15.40 -1.51 19.61
CA TYR A 239 -13.95 -1.54 19.45
C TYR A 239 -13.51 -1.30 18.00
N SER A 240 -14.23 -1.82 17.01
CA SER A 240 -13.83 -1.71 15.61
C SER A 240 -13.97 -0.31 15.02
N TRP A 241 -14.89 0.50 15.55
CA TRP A 241 -15.14 1.85 15.04
C TRP A 241 -13.89 2.76 15.07
N PRO A 242 -13.17 2.90 16.20
CA PRO A 242 -11.92 3.69 16.22
C PRO A 242 -10.83 3.11 15.31
N VAL A 243 -10.76 1.77 15.20
CA VAL A 243 -9.81 1.09 14.32
C VAL A 243 -10.11 1.41 12.85
N LEU A 244 -11.39 1.41 12.47
CA LEU A 244 -11.82 1.81 11.14
C LEU A 244 -11.37 3.24 10.81
N ILE A 245 -11.60 4.20 11.70
CA ILE A 245 -11.21 5.61 11.49
C ILE A 245 -9.69 5.74 11.32
N ALA A 246 -8.89 5.04 12.14
CA ALA A 246 -7.44 5.06 12.01
C ALA A 246 -6.96 4.48 10.67
N ASN A 247 -7.55 3.38 10.23
CA ASN A 247 -7.24 2.76 8.94
C ASN A 247 -7.64 3.66 7.76
N LEU A 248 -8.82 4.27 7.82
CA LEU A 248 -9.28 5.22 6.80
C LEU A 248 -8.35 6.44 6.71
N SER A 249 -7.96 7.03 7.84
CA SER A 249 -7.02 8.15 7.87
C SER A 249 -5.69 7.82 7.20
N TYR A 250 -5.15 6.62 7.45
CA TYR A 250 -3.93 6.15 6.79
C TYR A 250 -4.11 6.01 5.28
N LEU A 251 -5.21 5.40 4.81
CA LEU A 251 -5.46 5.18 3.39
C LEU A 251 -5.81 6.47 2.63
N VAL A 252 -6.41 7.44 3.30
CA VAL A 252 -6.60 8.79 2.77
C VAL A 252 -5.24 9.43 2.45
N ASN A 253 -4.28 9.36 3.37
CA ASN A 253 -2.92 9.85 3.13
C ASN A 253 -2.22 9.17 1.94
N GLU A 254 -2.51 7.90 1.67
CA GLU A 254 -1.82 7.11 0.65
C GLU A 254 -2.47 7.16 -0.74
N ASN A 255 -3.79 7.38 -0.82
CA ASN A 255 -4.53 7.19 -2.06
C ASN A 255 -5.43 8.35 -2.50
N LEU A 256 -5.73 9.30 -1.62
CA LEU A 256 -6.70 10.36 -1.91
C LEU A 256 -6.16 11.37 -2.95
N ASP A 257 -4.86 11.50 -3.07
CA ASP A 257 -4.18 12.36 -4.03
C ASP A 257 -4.67 12.12 -5.47
N LYS A 258 -4.76 10.86 -5.90
CA LYS A 258 -5.22 10.49 -7.25
C LYS A 258 -6.68 10.81 -7.50
N ILE A 259 -7.50 10.65 -6.47
CA ILE A 259 -8.93 10.99 -6.51
C ILE A 259 -9.10 12.51 -6.63
N LEU A 260 -8.38 13.27 -5.80
CA LEU A 260 -8.46 14.72 -5.81
C LEU A 260 -7.89 15.33 -7.11
N LEU A 261 -6.79 14.78 -7.64
CA LEU A 261 -6.27 15.17 -8.96
C LEU A 261 -7.34 15.01 -10.03
N GLY A 262 -8.05 13.88 -10.05
CA GLY A 262 -9.11 13.65 -11.02
C GLY A 262 -10.33 14.57 -10.87
N LYS A 263 -10.56 15.13 -9.68
CA LYS A 263 -11.73 15.95 -9.38
C LYS A 263 -11.48 17.46 -9.39
N LEU A 264 -10.27 17.88 -9.05
CA LEU A 264 -9.93 19.29 -8.90
C LEU A 264 -9.31 19.89 -10.17
N LEU A 265 -8.81 19.04 -11.08
CA LEU A 265 -8.31 19.48 -12.37
C LEU A 265 -9.42 19.54 -13.43
N PRO A 266 -9.29 20.42 -14.45
CA PRO A 266 -10.19 20.45 -15.59
C PRO A 266 -10.26 19.10 -16.31
N ALA A 267 -11.44 18.70 -16.76
CA ALA A 267 -11.72 17.37 -17.33
C ALA A 267 -10.83 17.02 -18.55
N ASN A 268 -10.41 18.01 -19.32
CA ASN A 268 -9.55 17.83 -20.50
C ASN A 268 -8.10 17.42 -20.18
N VAL A 269 -7.61 17.69 -18.96
CA VAL A 269 -6.23 17.37 -18.54
C VAL A 269 -6.16 16.36 -17.41
N SER A 270 -7.21 16.25 -16.60
CA SER A 270 -7.21 15.44 -15.37
C SER A 270 -6.87 13.96 -15.58
N GLU A 271 -7.40 13.33 -16.64
CA GLU A 271 -7.09 11.94 -16.97
C GLU A 271 -5.60 11.73 -17.27
N HIS A 272 -5.02 12.63 -18.08
CA HIS A 272 -3.60 12.56 -18.41
C HIS A 272 -2.72 12.76 -17.19
N GLU A 273 -2.99 13.78 -16.39
CA GLU A 273 -2.23 14.13 -15.19
C GLU A 273 -2.28 13.02 -14.13
N VAL A 274 -3.46 12.46 -13.86
CA VAL A 274 -3.62 11.31 -12.94
C VAL A 274 -2.85 10.10 -13.45
N GLY A 275 -2.90 9.82 -14.75
CA GLY A 275 -2.18 8.71 -15.35
C GLY A 275 -0.67 8.84 -15.23
N VAL A 276 -0.13 10.01 -15.60
CA VAL A 276 1.31 10.34 -15.49
C VAL A 276 1.78 10.22 -14.05
N TYR A 277 1.08 10.90 -13.13
CA TYR A 277 1.40 10.85 -11.70
C TYR A 277 1.40 9.41 -11.16
N SER A 278 0.32 8.67 -11.41
CA SER A 278 0.17 7.32 -10.89
C SER A 278 1.23 6.35 -11.39
N ALA A 279 1.65 6.47 -12.65
CA ALA A 279 2.70 5.64 -13.21
C ALA A 279 4.08 5.98 -12.64
N CYS A 280 4.43 7.28 -12.57
CA CYS A 280 5.71 7.72 -12.01
C CYS A 280 5.81 7.46 -10.50
N ALA A 281 4.71 7.63 -9.76
CA ALA A 281 4.65 7.30 -8.33
C ALA A 281 4.97 5.81 -8.04
N ARG A 282 4.76 4.91 -9.01
CA ARG A 282 5.16 3.50 -8.86
C ARG A 282 6.67 3.31 -8.74
N LEU A 283 7.48 4.23 -9.23
CA LEU A 283 8.94 4.18 -9.03
C LEU A 283 9.33 4.35 -7.55
N SER A 284 8.46 4.93 -6.75
CA SER A 284 8.70 5.07 -5.31
C SER A 284 8.34 3.81 -4.50
N ILE A 285 7.83 2.77 -5.15
CA ILE A 285 7.40 1.51 -4.50
C ILE A 285 8.56 0.83 -3.74
N PHE A 286 9.80 0.97 -4.20
CA PHE A 286 10.95 0.34 -3.57
C PHE A 286 11.12 0.73 -2.10
N LEU A 287 10.98 2.03 -1.78
CA LEU A 287 11.05 2.50 -0.39
C LEU A 287 9.83 2.08 0.42
N SER A 288 8.64 2.09 -0.21
CA SER A 288 7.40 1.62 0.43
C SER A 288 7.48 0.14 0.81
N LEU A 289 8.01 -0.71 -0.08
CA LEU A 289 8.21 -2.13 0.19
C LEU A 289 9.22 -2.37 1.32
N PHE A 290 10.32 -1.62 1.31
CA PHE A 290 11.30 -1.69 2.39
C PHE A 290 10.69 -1.29 3.73
N ASN A 291 9.93 -0.19 3.79
CA ASN A 291 9.20 0.24 4.99
C ASN A 291 8.32 -0.87 5.55
N GLN A 292 7.59 -1.58 4.67
CA GLN A 292 6.71 -2.67 5.09
C GLN A 292 7.48 -3.89 5.56
N ALA A 293 8.53 -4.29 4.84
CA ALA A 293 9.38 -5.41 5.21
C ALA A 293 10.04 -5.15 6.57
N PHE A 294 10.58 -3.95 6.75
CA PHE A 294 11.17 -3.52 8.01
C PHE A 294 10.16 -3.56 9.15
N ARG A 295 8.96 -2.98 8.96
CA ARG A 295 7.90 -2.98 9.98
C ARG A 295 7.52 -4.39 10.42
N MET A 296 7.38 -5.33 9.48
CA MET A 296 7.04 -6.73 9.78
C MET A 296 8.08 -7.43 10.65
N GLY A 297 9.37 -7.10 10.49
CA GLY A 297 10.44 -7.65 11.31
C GLY A 297 10.66 -6.88 12.62
N ALA A 298 10.57 -5.55 12.56
CA ALA A 298 10.89 -4.68 13.68
C ALA A 298 9.79 -4.66 14.76
N GLU A 299 8.51 -4.69 14.40
CA GLU A 299 7.42 -4.68 15.39
C GLU A 299 7.50 -5.84 16.39
N PRO A 300 7.57 -7.12 15.98
CA PRO A 300 7.71 -8.24 16.94
C PRO A 300 8.98 -8.14 17.78
N PHE A 301 10.08 -7.66 17.17
CA PHE A 301 11.33 -7.47 17.88
C PHE A 301 11.19 -6.44 19.00
N PHE A 302 10.60 -5.27 18.73
CA PHE A 302 10.42 -4.23 19.73
C PHE A 302 9.57 -4.71 20.91
N PHE A 303 8.47 -5.42 20.66
CA PHE A 303 7.65 -5.99 21.72
C PHE A 303 8.37 -7.03 22.55
N SER A 304 9.15 -7.91 21.92
CA SER A 304 9.90 -8.96 22.64
C SER A 304 11.04 -8.39 23.49
N HIS A 305 11.61 -7.25 23.09
CA HIS A 305 12.72 -6.59 23.80
C HIS A 305 12.26 -5.52 24.80
N ALA A 306 10.96 -5.22 24.88
CA ALA A 306 10.43 -4.13 25.70
C ALA A 306 10.79 -4.23 27.19
N LYS A 307 10.99 -5.44 27.71
CA LYS A 307 11.35 -5.70 29.11
C LYS A 307 12.86 -5.65 29.39
N ASN A 308 13.70 -5.50 28.38
CA ASN A 308 15.15 -5.50 28.54
C ASN A 308 15.63 -4.14 29.07
N PRO A 309 16.61 -4.08 30.00
CA PRO A 309 17.12 -2.83 30.56
C PRO A 309 17.67 -1.86 29.50
N ASN A 310 18.20 -2.40 28.39
CA ASN A 310 18.80 -1.64 27.28
C ASN A 310 17.86 -1.48 26.07
N ALA A 311 16.53 -1.69 26.24
CA ALA A 311 15.57 -1.64 25.16
C ALA A 311 15.59 -0.30 24.42
N VAL A 312 15.59 0.80 25.18
CA VAL A 312 15.52 2.18 24.66
C VAL A 312 16.75 2.52 23.81
N GLN A 313 17.94 2.12 24.25
CA GLN A 313 19.19 2.28 23.50
C GLN A 313 19.22 1.45 22.21
N THR A 314 18.64 0.25 22.29
CA THR A 314 18.50 -0.63 21.12
C THR A 314 17.57 -0.02 20.09
N TYR A 315 16.44 0.57 20.51
CA TYR A 315 15.49 1.24 19.60
C TYR A 315 16.14 2.45 18.92
N SER A 316 16.91 3.25 19.66
CA SER A 316 17.67 4.36 19.10
C SER A 316 18.69 3.90 18.05
N ARG A 317 19.40 2.81 18.31
CA ARG A 317 20.38 2.24 17.36
C ARG A 317 19.72 1.68 16.10
N ILE A 318 18.57 1.02 16.23
CA ILE A 318 17.80 0.53 15.09
C ILE A 318 17.34 1.69 14.22
N MET A 319 16.89 2.79 14.83
CA MET A 319 16.51 4.01 14.11
C MET A 319 17.69 4.56 13.31
N ASP A 320 18.89 4.61 13.90
CA ASP A 320 20.10 5.11 13.19
C ASP A 320 20.35 4.31 11.92
N TYR A 321 20.41 2.98 12.01
CA TYR A 321 20.64 2.12 10.84
C TYR A 321 19.52 2.18 9.82
N PHE A 322 18.27 2.30 10.29
CA PHE A 322 17.11 2.48 9.43
C PHE A 322 17.21 3.76 8.61
N VAL A 323 17.53 4.90 9.25
CA VAL A 323 17.66 6.20 8.56
C VAL A 323 18.78 6.14 7.52
N VAL A 324 19.95 5.60 7.88
CA VAL A 324 21.08 5.45 6.93
C VAL A 324 20.67 4.61 5.73
N THR A 325 20.00 3.47 5.96
CA THR A 325 19.55 2.58 4.87
C THR A 325 18.53 3.28 3.96
N MET A 326 17.54 3.97 4.56
CA MET A 326 16.54 4.71 3.80
C MET A 326 17.14 5.83 2.96
N CYS A 327 18.10 6.58 3.52
CA CYS A 327 18.83 7.61 2.79
C CYS A 327 19.67 7.04 1.64
N LEU A 328 20.34 5.90 1.84
CA LEU A 328 21.07 5.20 0.79
C LEU A 328 20.13 4.73 -0.34
N MET A 329 18.98 4.16 0.02
CA MET A 329 18.00 3.74 -0.97
C MET A 329 17.40 4.94 -1.72
N PHE A 330 17.14 6.06 -1.04
CA PHE A 330 16.64 7.28 -1.64
C PHE A 330 17.62 7.83 -2.69
N VAL A 331 18.89 7.99 -2.33
CA VAL A 331 19.94 8.42 -3.27
C VAL A 331 20.11 7.40 -4.40
N GLY A 332 20.10 6.10 -4.08
CA GLY A 332 20.28 5.02 -5.05
C GLY A 332 19.18 4.96 -6.11
N VAL A 333 17.91 5.13 -5.73
CA VAL A 333 16.79 5.15 -6.69
C VAL A 333 16.86 6.38 -7.58
N VAL A 334 17.17 7.57 -7.02
CA VAL A 334 17.24 8.80 -7.80
C VAL A 334 18.47 8.81 -8.71
N ALA A 335 19.63 8.34 -8.25
CA ALA A 335 20.83 8.21 -9.06
C ALA A 335 20.63 7.34 -10.32
N ASN A 336 19.76 6.35 -10.20
CA ASN A 336 19.46 5.40 -11.28
C ASN A 336 18.10 5.65 -11.94
N ILE A 337 17.49 6.83 -11.78
CA ILE A 337 16.14 7.09 -12.28
C ILE A 337 16.04 6.97 -13.80
N ASP A 338 17.07 7.32 -14.54
CA ASP A 338 17.12 7.20 -15.99
C ASP A 338 17.23 5.74 -16.49
N MET A 339 17.66 4.82 -15.62
CA MET A 339 17.53 3.38 -15.87
C MET A 339 16.15 2.87 -15.41
N LEU A 340 15.71 3.31 -14.24
CA LEU A 340 14.46 2.87 -13.64
C LEU A 340 13.22 3.37 -14.39
N LYS A 341 13.30 4.49 -15.14
CA LYS A 341 12.20 4.99 -15.96
C LYS A 341 11.70 3.97 -17.01
N TYR A 342 12.55 3.04 -17.44
CA TYR A 342 12.16 1.95 -18.35
C TYR A 342 11.23 0.92 -17.70
N TYR A 343 11.08 0.96 -16.37
CA TYR A 343 9.99 0.27 -15.68
C TYR A 343 8.61 0.82 -16.08
N VAL A 344 8.57 2.04 -16.62
CA VAL A 344 7.42 2.68 -17.28
C VAL A 344 7.80 2.87 -18.77
N PRO A 345 7.59 1.83 -19.63
CA PRO A 345 8.21 1.80 -20.95
C PRO A 345 7.76 2.89 -21.91
N ASN A 346 6.52 3.39 -21.78
CA ASN A 346 5.99 4.41 -22.66
C ASN A 346 6.48 5.80 -22.24
N LYS A 347 7.16 6.48 -23.17
CA LYS A 347 7.76 7.81 -22.95
C LYS A 347 6.75 8.92 -22.59
N ALA A 348 5.46 8.72 -22.93
CA ALA A 348 4.40 9.69 -22.60
C ALA A 348 4.24 9.92 -21.10
N TYR A 349 4.69 9.00 -20.26
CA TYR A 349 4.66 9.14 -18.80
C TYR A 349 5.89 9.86 -18.23
N TRP A 350 7.01 9.95 -18.96
CA TRP A 350 8.29 10.41 -18.41
C TRP A 350 8.30 11.90 -18.05
N VAL A 351 7.33 12.66 -18.52
CA VAL A 351 7.11 14.06 -18.11
C VAL A 351 6.84 14.18 -16.60
N GLY A 352 6.33 13.13 -15.96
CA GLY A 352 6.03 13.10 -14.54
C GLY A 352 7.18 12.61 -13.64
N LEU A 353 8.40 12.35 -14.16
CA LEU A 353 9.50 11.84 -13.34
C LEU A 353 9.92 12.78 -12.21
N ASP A 354 9.61 14.07 -12.31
CA ASP A 354 9.93 15.08 -11.29
C ASP A 354 9.15 14.87 -9.98
N VAL A 355 8.07 14.08 -9.98
CA VAL A 355 7.36 13.72 -8.74
C VAL A 355 8.11 12.69 -7.90
N VAL A 356 9.05 11.96 -8.50
CA VAL A 356 9.69 10.81 -7.85
C VAL A 356 10.56 11.22 -6.65
N PRO A 357 11.45 12.23 -6.74
CA PRO A 357 12.25 12.66 -5.59
C PRO A 357 11.43 13.08 -4.36
N PRO A 358 10.41 13.98 -4.46
CA PRO A 358 9.61 14.33 -3.29
C PRO A 358 8.79 13.15 -2.74
N LEU A 359 8.27 12.25 -3.59
CA LEU A 359 7.57 11.06 -3.11
C LEU A 359 8.49 10.08 -2.38
N LEU A 360 9.70 9.84 -2.90
CA LEU A 360 10.69 9.00 -2.23
C LEU A 360 11.09 9.57 -0.88
N PHE A 361 11.31 10.88 -0.80
CA PHE A 361 11.62 11.53 0.47
C PHE A 361 10.42 11.47 1.44
N GLY A 362 9.20 11.57 0.93
CA GLY A 362 8.00 11.31 1.70
C GLY A 362 7.99 9.89 2.31
N TYR A 363 8.40 8.87 1.55
CA TYR A 363 8.52 7.50 2.08
C TYR A 363 9.65 7.34 3.10
N VAL A 364 10.73 8.13 3.02
CA VAL A 364 11.74 8.20 4.10
C VAL A 364 11.10 8.72 5.38
N ALA A 365 10.38 9.85 5.31
CA ALA A 365 9.68 10.43 6.47
C ALA A 365 8.62 9.47 7.04
N LEU A 366 7.83 8.81 6.18
CA LEU A 366 6.84 7.80 6.58
C LEU A 366 7.50 6.61 7.27
N GLY A 367 8.64 6.13 6.78
CA GLY A 367 9.37 5.04 7.40
C GLY A 367 9.90 5.39 8.79
N ILE A 368 10.44 6.59 8.94
CA ILE A 368 10.86 7.12 10.25
C ILE A 368 9.66 7.23 11.20
N TYR A 369 8.53 7.78 10.71
CA TYR A 369 7.27 7.81 11.48
C TYR A 369 6.84 6.41 11.95
N MET A 370 6.86 5.41 11.05
CA MET A 370 6.49 4.03 11.39
C MET A 370 7.41 3.44 12.47
N ASN A 371 8.70 3.74 12.43
CA ASN A 371 9.65 3.31 13.45
C ASN A 371 9.40 4.07 14.77
N LEU A 372 9.20 5.38 14.73
CA LEU A 372 8.81 6.17 15.90
C LEU A 372 7.52 5.67 16.54
N SER A 373 6.56 5.15 15.75
CA SER A 373 5.24 4.71 16.22
C SER A 373 5.27 3.63 17.32
N VAL A 374 6.41 3.02 17.54
CA VAL A 374 6.62 2.00 18.58
C VAL A 374 6.32 2.51 19.98
N TRP A 375 6.62 3.79 20.28
CA TRP A 375 6.43 4.32 21.62
C TRP A 375 4.97 4.22 22.11
N TYR A 376 3.99 4.64 21.30
CA TYR A 376 2.59 4.60 21.72
C TYR A 376 1.99 3.18 21.70
N LYS A 377 2.60 2.26 20.95
CA LYS A 377 2.23 0.84 20.96
C LYS A 377 2.74 0.13 22.22
N LEU A 378 3.95 0.46 22.68
CA LEU A 378 4.56 -0.11 23.89
C LEU A 378 3.98 0.46 25.18
N SER A 379 3.50 1.73 25.14
CA SER A 379 2.89 2.41 26.28
C SER A 379 1.36 2.30 26.34
N ASP A 380 0.74 1.47 25.48
CA ASP A 380 -0.72 1.30 25.36
C ASP A 380 -1.49 2.61 25.04
N GLN A 381 -0.79 3.63 24.52
CA GLN A 381 -1.36 4.93 24.16
C GLN A 381 -1.75 5.00 22.68
N THR A 382 -2.41 3.98 22.17
CA THR A 382 -2.74 3.81 20.74
C THR A 382 -3.64 4.90 20.15
N HIS A 383 -4.30 5.72 20.98
CA HIS A 383 -5.07 6.89 20.54
C HIS A 383 -4.20 7.94 19.81
N TYR A 384 -2.89 8.02 20.11
CA TYR A 384 -1.98 8.88 19.35
C TYR A 384 -1.83 8.46 17.88
N ALA A 385 -1.99 7.17 17.58
CA ALA A 385 -2.03 6.73 16.18
C ALA A 385 -3.17 7.42 15.40
N LEU A 386 -4.35 7.53 16.02
CA LEU A 386 -5.50 8.21 15.43
C LEU A 386 -5.25 9.72 15.27
N TYR A 387 -4.70 10.37 16.29
CA TYR A 387 -4.41 11.81 16.22
C TYR A 387 -3.38 12.13 15.14
N ILE A 388 -2.25 11.41 15.10
CA ILE A 388 -1.18 11.67 14.13
C ILE A 388 -1.67 11.38 12.71
N SER A 389 -2.31 10.21 12.48
CA SER A 389 -2.82 9.88 11.15
C SER A 389 -3.96 10.79 10.71
N GLY A 390 -4.80 11.24 11.65
CA GLY A 390 -5.88 12.20 11.40
C GLY A 390 -5.34 13.57 10.99
N ILE A 391 -4.33 14.11 11.70
CA ILE A 391 -3.67 15.36 11.31
C ILE A 391 -3.02 15.20 9.93
N GLY A 392 -2.35 14.07 9.66
CA GLY A 392 -1.82 13.77 8.33
C GLY A 392 -2.90 13.80 7.25
N ALA A 393 -4.06 13.15 7.49
CA ALA A 393 -5.18 13.13 6.54
C ALA A 393 -5.76 14.53 6.28
N VAL A 394 -5.95 15.32 7.33
CA VAL A 394 -6.41 16.71 7.21
C VAL A 394 -5.40 17.54 6.40
N THR A 395 -4.11 17.41 6.70
CA THR A 395 -3.03 18.07 5.94
C THR A 395 -3.06 17.66 4.47
N THR A 396 -3.20 16.37 4.18
CA THR A 396 -3.29 15.84 2.81
C THR A 396 -4.48 16.44 2.07
N ILE A 397 -5.66 16.49 2.69
CA ILE A 397 -6.86 17.06 2.07
C ILE A 397 -6.67 18.55 1.81
N LEU A 398 -6.30 19.32 2.82
CA LEU A 398 -6.18 20.78 2.73
C LEU A 398 -5.16 21.20 1.67
N LEU A 399 -3.95 20.65 1.71
CA LEU A 399 -2.89 21.05 0.78
C LEU A 399 -3.22 20.61 -0.66
N ASN A 400 -3.78 19.42 -0.86
CA ASN A 400 -4.21 19.01 -2.19
C ASN A 400 -5.31 19.91 -2.74
N VAL A 401 -6.35 20.26 -1.96
CA VAL A 401 -7.43 21.13 -2.40
C VAL A 401 -6.92 22.52 -2.76
N LEU A 402 -5.97 23.06 -1.98
CA LEU A 402 -5.41 24.39 -2.20
C LEU A 402 -4.43 24.44 -3.38
N PHE A 403 -3.59 23.43 -3.56
CA PHE A 403 -2.45 23.50 -4.47
C PHE A 403 -2.62 22.70 -5.78
N ILE A 404 -3.45 21.67 -5.85
CA ILE A 404 -3.68 20.93 -7.10
C ILE A 404 -4.15 21.84 -8.24
N PRO A 405 -5.11 22.78 -8.04
CA PRO A 405 -5.57 23.64 -9.14
C PRO A 405 -4.47 24.49 -9.77
N ARG A 406 -3.38 24.77 -9.04
CA ARG A 406 -2.27 25.62 -9.52
C ARG A 406 -1.06 24.83 -9.99
N TYR A 407 -0.74 23.72 -9.32
CA TYR A 407 0.52 22.97 -9.51
C TYR A 407 0.31 21.54 -9.98
N SER A 408 -0.95 21.15 -10.27
CA SER A 408 -1.31 19.82 -10.73
C SER A 408 -0.74 18.69 -9.84
N TYR A 409 -0.26 17.61 -10.44
CA TYR A 409 0.28 16.45 -9.72
C TYR A 409 1.54 16.73 -8.89
N MET A 410 2.29 17.81 -9.21
CA MET A 410 3.43 18.21 -8.34
C MET A 410 2.96 18.63 -6.96
N ALA A 411 1.77 19.26 -6.85
CA ALA A 411 1.17 19.57 -5.56
C ALA A 411 0.95 18.31 -4.73
N SER A 412 0.45 17.23 -5.33
CA SER A 412 0.21 15.96 -4.62
C SER A 412 1.49 15.31 -4.13
N ALA A 413 2.57 15.36 -4.92
CA ALA A 413 3.87 14.83 -4.51
C ALA A 413 4.44 15.56 -3.29
N TRP A 414 4.41 16.89 -3.32
CA TRP A 414 4.86 17.72 -2.19
C TRP A 414 3.93 17.61 -0.98
N THR A 415 2.62 17.53 -1.20
CA THR A 415 1.64 17.32 -0.13
C THR A 415 1.91 16.03 0.64
N SER A 416 2.19 14.93 -0.06
CA SER A 416 2.54 13.65 0.56
C SER A 416 3.80 13.77 1.41
N LEU A 417 4.84 14.44 0.91
CA LEU A 417 6.06 14.71 1.67
C LEU A 417 5.78 15.52 2.93
N ILE A 418 5.02 16.62 2.81
CA ILE A 418 4.69 17.49 3.95
C ILE A 418 3.86 16.74 5.00
N ALA A 419 2.82 16.01 4.56
CA ALA A 419 1.97 15.25 5.47
C ALA A 419 2.76 14.20 6.26
N TYR A 420 3.59 13.40 5.59
CA TYR A 420 4.41 12.40 6.26
C TYR A 420 5.49 13.02 7.16
N THR A 421 6.04 14.17 6.79
CA THR A 421 7.00 14.91 7.63
C THR A 421 6.32 15.44 8.89
N ILE A 422 5.10 15.97 8.79
CA ILE A 422 4.32 16.42 9.96
C ILE A 422 4.02 15.22 10.86
N MET A 423 3.59 14.08 10.32
CA MET A 423 3.35 12.87 11.10
C MET A 423 4.61 12.39 11.83
N MET A 424 5.76 12.44 11.17
CA MET A 424 7.06 12.10 11.74
C MET A 424 7.43 13.03 12.91
N ILE A 425 7.30 14.35 12.71
CA ILE A 425 7.61 15.36 13.74
C ILE A 425 6.69 15.21 14.95
N LEU A 426 5.37 15.08 14.73
CA LEU A 426 4.40 14.89 15.81
C LEU A 426 4.67 13.62 16.61
N SER A 427 4.97 12.51 15.92
CA SER A 427 5.30 11.26 16.59
C SER A 427 6.59 11.36 17.40
N TYR A 428 7.58 12.10 16.93
CA TYR A 428 8.79 12.37 17.68
C TYR A 428 8.51 13.24 18.93
N VAL A 429 7.86 14.39 18.75
CA VAL A 429 7.62 15.36 19.83
C VAL A 429 6.76 14.74 20.94
N TRP A 430 5.67 14.06 20.58
CA TRP A 430 4.83 13.39 21.59
C TRP A 430 5.51 12.16 22.19
N GLY A 431 6.32 11.45 21.39
CA GLY A 431 7.10 10.32 21.86
C GLY A 431 8.10 10.73 22.94
N GLN A 432 8.83 11.83 22.73
CA GLN A 432 9.79 12.31 23.72
C GLN A 432 9.15 12.76 25.04
N LYS A 433 7.88 13.20 25.00
CA LYS A 433 7.13 13.56 26.23
C LYS A 433 6.60 12.35 27.00
N ASN A 434 6.15 11.30 26.29
CA ASN A 434 5.44 10.18 26.91
C ASN A 434 6.32 8.93 27.11
N PHE A 435 7.30 8.72 26.22
CA PHE A 435 8.21 7.57 26.24
C PHE A 435 9.57 7.98 25.64
N PRO A 436 10.42 8.68 26.42
CA PRO A 436 11.65 9.26 25.87
C PRO A 436 12.65 8.19 25.43
N ILE A 437 13.01 8.22 24.14
CA ILE A 437 14.03 7.39 23.53
C ILE A 437 15.19 8.30 23.14
N PRO A 438 16.46 7.99 23.50
CA PRO A 438 17.62 8.85 23.22
C PRO A 438 18.05 8.73 21.75
N TYR A 439 17.27 9.26 20.83
CA TYR A 439 17.61 9.28 19.41
C TYR A 439 18.78 10.21 19.12
N ARG A 440 19.70 9.82 18.25
CA ARG A 440 20.84 10.64 17.84
C ARG A 440 20.44 11.61 16.71
N LEU A 441 19.66 12.65 17.08
CA LEU A 441 19.07 13.56 16.10
C LEU A 441 20.07 14.20 15.16
N THR A 442 21.16 14.77 15.69
CA THR A 442 22.18 15.45 14.88
C THR A 442 22.74 14.52 13.79
N LYS A 443 23.02 13.27 14.15
CA LYS A 443 23.51 12.25 13.23
C LYS A 443 22.45 11.94 12.15
N ASN A 444 21.22 11.62 12.57
CA ASN A 444 20.16 11.24 11.66
C ASN A 444 19.77 12.38 10.71
N LEU A 445 19.69 13.60 11.23
CA LEU A 445 19.46 14.81 10.42
C LEU A 445 20.59 15.06 9.42
N ALA A 446 21.85 14.85 9.82
CA ALA A 446 22.98 14.98 8.90
C ALA A 446 22.85 14.01 7.69
N TYR A 447 22.52 12.73 7.92
CA TYR A 447 22.29 11.77 6.84
C TYR A 447 21.12 12.19 5.93
N ILE A 448 20.02 12.68 6.50
CA ILE A 448 18.88 13.16 5.74
C ILE A 448 19.25 14.37 4.89
N VAL A 449 19.90 15.39 5.48
CA VAL A 449 20.27 16.61 4.75
C VAL A 449 21.27 16.30 3.63
N ILE A 450 22.29 15.49 3.92
CA ILE A 450 23.27 15.08 2.90
C ILE A 450 22.57 14.31 1.77
N SER A 451 21.69 13.38 2.09
CA SER A 451 20.96 12.62 1.06
C SER A 451 20.10 13.53 0.16
N VAL A 452 19.41 14.52 0.73
CA VAL A 452 18.61 15.50 -0.03
C VAL A 452 19.51 16.35 -0.94
N LEU A 453 20.67 16.81 -0.43
CA LEU A 453 21.64 17.57 -1.24
C LEU A 453 22.18 16.72 -2.40
N LEU A 454 22.54 15.47 -2.15
CA LEU A 454 23.04 14.56 -3.19
C LEU A 454 21.97 14.27 -4.26
N VAL A 455 20.71 14.09 -3.84
CA VAL A 455 19.58 13.91 -4.75
C VAL A 455 19.36 15.18 -5.58
N TYR A 456 19.39 16.35 -4.97
CA TYR A 456 19.28 17.61 -5.68
C TYR A 456 20.38 17.78 -6.73
N LEU A 457 21.63 17.52 -6.36
CA LEU A 457 22.76 17.55 -7.27
C LEU A 457 22.58 16.55 -8.43
N SER A 458 22.30 15.29 -8.12
CA SER A 458 22.14 14.22 -9.11
C SER A 458 20.99 14.50 -10.10
N PHE A 459 19.83 14.92 -9.58
CA PHE A 459 18.62 15.04 -10.37
C PHE A 459 18.56 16.34 -11.17
N TYR A 460 18.80 17.49 -10.51
CA TYR A 460 18.62 18.82 -11.12
C TYR A 460 19.92 19.40 -11.69
N VAL A 461 21.05 19.34 -10.95
CA VAL A 461 22.31 19.96 -11.38
C VAL A 461 22.98 19.12 -12.46
N PHE A 462 23.18 17.84 -12.21
CA PHE A 462 23.80 16.91 -13.16
C PHE A 462 22.82 16.23 -14.11
N LYS A 463 21.57 16.74 -14.19
CA LYS A 463 20.53 16.31 -15.15
C LYS A 463 20.37 14.79 -15.26
N ARG A 464 20.36 14.11 -14.10
CA ARG A 464 20.16 12.64 -14.00
C ARG A 464 21.25 11.81 -14.67
N ASN A 465 22.50 12.34 -14.77
CA ASN A 465 23.61 11.55 -15.29
C ASN A 465 23.88 10.35 -14.38
N VAL A 466 23.72 9.14 -14.90
CA VAL A 466 23.83 7.87 -14.14
C VAL A 466 25.23 7.68 -13.57
N PHE A 467 26.28 8.07 -14.29
CA PHE A 467 27.66 7.91 -13.80
C PHE A 467 27.95 8.83 -12.60
N VAL A 468 27.57 10.11 -12.73
CA VAL A 468 27.72 11.08 -11.63
C VAL A 468 26.84 10.68 -10.45
N GLY A 469 25.58 10.30 -10.69
CA GLY A 469 24.66 9.87 -9.65
C GLY A 469 25.19 8.67 -8.86
N ASN A 470 25.71 7.64 -9.54
CA ASN A 470 26.30 6.48 -8.87
C ASN A 470 27.66 6.81 -8.20
N GLY A 471 28.43 7.75 -8.73
CA GLY A 471 29.60 8.29 -8.05
C GLY A 471 29.26 8.96 -6.71
N LEU A 472 28.20 9.80 -6.69
CA LEU A 472 27.67 10.42 -5.47
C LEU A 472 27.12 9.37 -4.48
N LEU A 473 26.42 8.35 -4.98
CA LEU A 473 25.93 7.24 -4.17
C LEU A 473 27.10 6.45 -3.53
N ALA A 474 28.13 6.16 -4.30
CA ALA A 474 29.32 5.45 -3.80
C ALA A 474 30.06 6.27 -2.72
N LEU A 475 30.25 7.57 -2.93
CA LEU A 475 30.81 8.47 -1.93
C LEU A 475 29.97 8.50 -0.64
N PHE A 476 28.65 8.59 -0.77
CA PHE A 476 27.74 8.57 0.37
C PHE A 476 27.78 7.23 1.12
N GLY A 477 27.79 6.12 0.37
CA GLY A 477 27.86 4.77 0.93
C GLY A 477 29.17 4.50 1.65
N LEU A 478 30.31 4.89 1.05
CA LEU A 478 31.63 4.78 1.69
C LEU A 478 31.72 5.66 2.94
N GLY A 479 31.22 6.90 2.88
CA GLY A 479 31.13 7.78 4.04
C GLY A 479 30.33 7.15 5.16
N ALA A 480 29.12 6.63 4.86
CA ALA A 480 28.28 5.94 5.83
C ALA A 480 28.98 4.70 6.42
N LEU A 481 29.63 3.88 5.60
CA LEU A 481 30.41 2.72 6.08
C LEU A 481 31.54 3.13 7.01
N CYS A 482 32.29 4.17 6.68
CA CYS A 482 33.40 4.66 7.54
C CYS A 482 32.87 5.15 8.90
N PHE A 483 31.79 5.93 8.92
CA PHE A 483 31.20 6.44 10.16
C PHE A 483 30.56 5.35 11.02
N GLU A 484 29.89 4.38 10.38
CA GLU A 484 29.19 3.30 11.08
C GLU A 484 30.07 2.07 11.34
N TRP A 485 31.34 2.04 10.82
CA TRP A 485 32.21 0.87 10.88
C TRP A 485 32.34 0.27 12.28
N LYS A 486 32.59 1.13 13.29
CA LYS A 486 32.76 0.69 14.69
C LYS A 486 31.46 0.03 15.22
N GLY A 487 30.29 0.57 14.86
CA GLY A 487 28.99 0.04 15.26
C GLY A 487 28.65 -1.28 14.56
N LEU A 488 28.94 -1.38 13.26
CA LEU A 488 28.75 -2.58 12.46
C LEU A 488 29.69 -3.71 12.91
N LYS A 489 30.98 -3.40 13.12
CA LYS A 489 31.94 -4.38 13.63
C LYS A 489 31.48 -5.01 14.95
N ALA A 490 30.89 -4.23 15.85
CA ALA A 490 30.37 -4.71 17.13
C ALA A 490 29.14 -5.66 16.99
N ILE A 491 28.46 -5.67 15.84
CA ILE A 491 27.32 -6.53 15.55
C ILE A 491 27.79 -7.86 14.92
N PHE A 492 28.78 -7.81 14.03
CA PHE A 492 29.22 -8.97 13.24
C PHE A 492 30.36 -9.77 13.86
N ILE A 493 31.06 -9.22 14.85
CA ILE A 493 32.23 -9.84 15.51
C ILE A 493 31.91 -10.16 16.99
N LYS A 494 30.70 -10.63 17.25
CA LYS A 494 30.34 -11.29 18.50
C LYS A 494 30.30 -12.79 18.32
#